data_35eba7b9c19346d8206b3acd15973ee1
#
_entry.id   35eba7b9c19346d8206b3acd15973ee1
#
_cell.length_a   1.000
_cell.length_b   1.000
_cell.length_c   1.000
_cell.angle_alpha   90.00
_cell.angle_beta   90.00
_cell.angle_gamma   90.00
#
_symmetry.space_group_name_H-M   'P 1'
#
loop_
_entity.id
_entity.type
_entity.pdbx_description
1 polymer ?
#
loop_
_entity_poly.entity_id
_entity_poly.type
_entity_poly.pdbx_seq_one_letter_code
_entity_poly.pdbx_strand_id
1 'polypeptide(L)'
;RSTLMRSSAGSDVYKRQLPTIALIAIMFYFMRQMMGANNRNMQFGKTNAKTNEATRPKVKFEDVAGVDEAVEELEEIRDFLSDPDRYRKLGAKIPRGVLLVGPPGTGKTLLAKAVAGDAGVPFFSIPGSDFVEMFVGVGASRVRDLFKEAKSQAPSIIFIDEIDAVGRQRGAGLGGGHDEREQTLNQLLVEMDGFEESESVILIAATNRPDICLLYTSDAADDRI
;
A
#
# COMPACT_ATOMS: atom_id res chain seq x y z
N ARG A 1 -81.77 9.66 26.55
CA ARG A 1 -81.10 8.46 27.06
C ARG A 1 -80.42 7.73 25.84
N SER A 2 -79.26 8.16 25.46
CA SER A 2 -78.34 7.39 24.56
C SER A 2 -77.03 8.13 24.37
N THR A 3 -76.16 8.09 25.38
CA THR A 3 -74.78 8.56 25.25
C THR A 3 -73.94 7.90 26.29
N LEU A 4 -73.53 6.64 26.07
CA LEU A 4 -72.42 6.00 26.82
C LEU A 4 -72.07 4.64 26.20
N MET A 5 -71.73 4.60 24.91
CA MET A 5 -71.12 3.45 24.29
C MET A 5 -70.09 3.86 23.22
N ARG A 6 -69.10 4.65 23.56
CA ARG A 6 -68.06 5.04 22.59
C ARG A 6 -66.67 5.14 23.17
N SER A 7 -66.36 4.45 24.27
CA SER A 7 -65.06 4.56 24.94
C SER A 7 -64.29 3.24 25.09
N SER A 8 -64.87 2.09 24.79
CA SER A 8 -64.18 0.80 25.02
C SER A 8 -63.44 0.27 23.78
N ALA A 9 -63.87 0.62 22.58
CA ALA A 9 -63.29 0.09 21.35
C ALA A 9 -61.89 0.64 21.06
N GLY A 10 -61.58 1.83 21.51
CA GLY A 10 -60.25 2.46 21.32
C GLY A 10 -59.15 1.85 22.19
N SER A 11 -59.45 1.49 23.43
CA SER A 11 -58.47 0.92 24.36
C SER A 11 -58.04 -0.52 24.00
N ASP A 12 -58.91 -1.27 23.37
CA ASP A 12 -58.62 -2.66 22.99
C ASP A 12 -57.71 -2.75 21.72
N VAL A 13 -57.86 -1.79 20.81
CA VAL A 13 -56.97 -1.68 19.63
C VAL A 13 -55.53 -1.30 20.06
N TYR A 14 -55.39 -0.36 20.98
CA TYR A 14 -54.07 0.00 21.48
C TYR A 14 -53.39 -1.13 22.27
N LYS A 15 -54.13 -1.89 23.06
CA LYS A 15 -53.61 -3.02 23.83
C LYS A 15 -53.12 -4.14 22.92
N ARG A 16 -53.71 -4.35 21.74
CA ARG A 16 -53.26 -5.31 20.72
C ARG A 16 -52.04 -4.80 19.92
N GLN A 17 -51.87 -3.51 19.73
CA GLN A 17 -50.78 -2.90 18.99
C GLN A 17 -49.50 -2.76 19.83
N LEU A 18 -49.58 -2.60 21.14
CA LEU A 18 -48.45 -2.48 22.03
C LEU A 18 -47.42 -3.61 21.91
N PRO A 19 -47.81 -4.91 21.92
CA PRO A 19 -46.82 -5.98 21.78
C PRO A 19 -46.17 -6.00 20.39
N THR A 20 -46.87 -5.63 19.34
CA THR A 20 -46.32 -5.57 17.97
C THR A 20 -45.34 -4.43 17.82
N ILE A 21 -45.65 -3.26 18.38
CA ILE A 21 -44.72 -2.09 18.39
C ILE A 21 -43.46 -2.41 19.23
N ALA A 22 -43.63 -3.08 20.37
CA ALA A 22 -42.50 -3.49 21.22
C ALA A 22 -41.58 -4.49 20.46
N LEU A 23 -42.17 -5.44 19.73
CA LEU A 23 -41.41 -6.41 18.94
C LEU A 23 -40.62 -5.75 17.81
N ILE A 24 -41.26 -4.78 17.10
CA ILE A 24 -40.59 -3.99 16.05
C ILE A 24 -39.44 -3.14 16.66
N ALA A 25 -39.65 -2.54 17.80
CA ALA A 25 -38.64 -1.72 18.48
C ALA A 25 -37.43 -2.60 18.94
N ILE A 26 -37.71 -3.78 19.46
CA ILE A 26 -36.66 -4.76 19.84
C ILE A 26 -35.88 -5.24 18.60
N MET A 27 -36.60 -5.56 17.52
CA MET A 27 -35.98 -5.95 16.26
C MET A 27 -35.09 -4.85 15.69
N PHE A 28 -35.55 -3.60 15.73
CA PHE A 28 -34.79 -2.44 15.27
C PHE A 28 -33.56 -2.17 16.16
N TYR A 29 -33.70 -2.38 17.47
CA TYR A 29 -32.57 -2.30 18.42
C TYR A 29 -31.50 -3.37 18.12
N PHE A 30 -31.89 -4.62 17.90
CA PHE A 30 -30.99 -5.69 17.52
C PHE A 30 -30.34 -5.45 16.15
N MET A 31 -31.09 -4.97 15.17
CA MET A 31 -30.57 -4.65 13.85
C MET A 31 -29.53 -3.52 13.91
N ARG A 32 -29.79 -2.50 14.73
CA ARG A 32 -28.84 -1.41 14.97
C ARG A 32 -27.58 -1.88 15.70
N GLN A 33 -27.71 -2.83 16.60
CA GLN A 33 -26.60 -3.45 17.32
C GLN A 33 -25.77 -4.35 16.38
N MET A 34 -26.40 -5.11 15.50
CA MET A 34 -25.70 -5.92 14.48
C MET A 34 -25.01 -5.06 13.43
N MET A 35 -25.58 -3.94 12.98
CA MET A 35 -24.93 -3.00 12.09
C MET A 35 -23.71 -2.34 12.74
N GLY A 36 -23.75 -2.06 14.04
CA GLY A 36 -22.60 -1.53 14.79
C GLY A 36 -21.47 -2.53 14.96
N ALA A 37 -21.77 -3.83 15.04
CA ALA A 37 -20.77 -4.88 15.12
C ALA A 37 -20.10 -5.17 13.77
N ASN A 38 -20.83 -5.03 12.67
CA ASN A 38 -20.29 -5.27 11.31
C ASN A 38 -19.30 -4.18 10.87
N ASN A 39 -19.44 -2.94 11.37
CA ASN A 39 -18.47 -1.88 11.13
C ASN A 39 -17.11 -2.11 11.82
N ARG A 40 -17.06 -2.92 12.88
CA ARG A 40 -15.78 -3.26 13.54
C ARG A 40 -14.97 -4.26 12.71
N ASN A 41 -15.62 -5.17 11.98
CA ASN A 41 -14.91 -6.13 11.13
C ASN A 41 -14.34 -5.49 9.84
N MET A 42 -14.92 -4.37 9.37
CA MET A 42 -14.33 -3.59 8.27
C MET A 42 -13.14 -2.70 8.71
N GLN A 43 -12.97 -2.48 10.02
CA GLN A 43 -11.83 -1.72 10.54
C GLN A 43 -10.56 -2.55 10.72
N PHE A 44 -10.64 -3.90 10.69
CA PHE A 44 -9.43 -4.73 10.73
C PHE A 44 -8.52 -4.52 9.51
N GLY A 45 -9.07 -4.15 8.35
CA GLY A 45 -8.28 -3.73 7.20
C GLY A 45 -7.67 -2.32 7.29
N LYS A 46 -8.22 -1.47 8.17
CA LYS A 46 -7.72 -0.07 8.35
C LYS A 46 -6.73 0.10 9.49
N THR A 47 -6.59 -0.89 10.39
CA THR A 47 -5.75 -0.74 11.59
C THR A 47 -4.25 -0.81 11.26
N ASN A 48 -3.87 -1.30 10.08
CA ASN A 48 -2.50 -1.30 9.57
C ASN A 48 -2.18 -0.13 8.62
N ALA A 49 -3.12 0.80 8.41
CA ALA A 49 -2.88 2.00 7.61
C ALA A 49 -1.84 2.98 8.21
N LYS A 50 -1.36 2.70 9.43
CA LYS A 50 -0.21 3.44 10.01
C LYS A 50 1.13 3.08 9.39
N THR A 51 1.22 2.04 8.56
CA THR A 51 2.49 1.59 7.96
C THR A 51 2.88 2.45 6.74
N ASN A 52 1.97 3.21 6.19
CA ASN A 52 2.21 4.06 5.02
C ASN A 52 2.35 5.55 5.37
N GLU A 53 2.61 5.89 6.64
CA GLU A 53 2.89 7.28 7.00
C GLU A 53 4.20 7.72 6.33
N ALA A 54 4.10 8.76 5.49
CA ALA A 54 5.25 9.41 4.91
C ALA A 54 6.17 9.93 6.01
N THR A 55 7.39 9.42 6.03
CA THR A 55 8.43 9.93 6.93
C THR A 55 9.31 10.88 6.14
N ARG A 56 9.77 11.96 6.72
CA ARG A 56 10.85 12.79 6.15
C ARG A 56 12.13 12.48 6.90
N PRO A 57 12.99 11.60 6.37
CA PRO A 57 14.24 11.24 7.02
C PRO A 57 15.14 12.47 7.18
N LYS A 58 15.89 12.51 8.26
CA LYS A 58 16.91 13.54 8.47
C LYS A 58 18.31 13.07 8.08
N VAL A 59 18.43 11.80 7.70
CA VAL A 59 19.66 11.16 7.24
C VAL A 59 20.06 11.73 5.90
N LYS A 60 21.35 11.99 5.71
CA LYS A 60 21.94 12.50 4.48
C LYS A 60 23.02 11.58 3.95
N PHE A 61 23.51 11.83 2.74
CA PHE A 61 24.62 11.07 2.17
C PHE A 61 25.89 11.19 3.01
N GLU A 62 26.10 12.31 3.71
CA GLU A 62 27.21 12.50 4.64
C GLU A 62 27.21 11.49 5.80
N ASP A 63 26.06 10.94 6.13
CA ASP A 63 25.91 9.92 7.19
C ASP A 63 26.17 8.49 6.68
N VAL A 64 26.38 8.32 5.37
CA VAL A 64 26.61 7.02 4.73
C VAL A 64 28.10 6.89 4.40
N ALA A 65 28.73 5.80 4.80
CA ALA A 65 30.14 5.56 4.55
C ALA A 65 30.38 4.19 3.87
N GLY A 66 31.42 4.16 3.03
CA GLY A 66 31.90 2.91 2.44
C GLY A 66 31.12 2.37 1.24
N VAL A 67 30.29 3.22 0.60
CA VAL A 67 29.51 2.90 -0.60
C VAL A 67 29.53 4.07 -1.61
N ASP A 68 30.68 4.66 -1.83
CA ASP A 68 30.85 5.90 -2.60
C ASP A 68 30.31 5.78 -4.03
N GLU A 69 30.52 4.67 -4.70
CA GLU A 69 30.00 4.39 -6.05
C GLU A 69 28.47 4.40 -6.09
N ALA A 70 27.81 3.78 -5.08
CA ALA A 70 26.35 3.76 -5.00
C ALA A 70 25.78 5.15 -4.64
N VAL A 71 26.50 5.94 -3.88
CA VAL A 71 26.14 7.33 -3.57
C VAL A 71 26.19 8.17 -4.84
N GLU A 72 27.25 8.07 -5.65
CA GLU A 72 27.40 8.80 -6.91
C GLU A 72 26.24 8.51 -7.88
N GLU A 73 25.84 7.25 -8.06
CA GLU A 73 24.71 6.88 -8.89
C GLU A 73 23.37 7.45 -8.35
N LEU A 74 23.22 7.51 -7.04
CA LEU A 74 21.99 8.02 -6.41
C LEU A 74 21.93 9.54 -6.28
N GLU A 75 23.05 10.25 -6.47
CA GLU A 75 23.05 11.70 -6.52
C GLU A 75 22.22 12.25 -7.69
N GLU A 76 22.23 11.58 -8.84
CA GLU A 76 21.38 11.95 -9.98
C GLU A 76 19.90 11.85 -9.61
N ILE A 77 19.53 10.80 -8.88
CA ILE A 77 18.15 10.60 -8.39
C ILE A 77 17.75 11.69 -7.39
N ARG A 78 18.65 12.01 -6.45
CA ARG A 78 18.46 13.09 -5.48
C ARG A 78 18.23 14.42 -6.18
N ASP A 79 19.07 14.76 -7.16
CA ASP A 79 19.00 16.01 -7.89
C ASP A 79 17.70 16.14 -8.67
N PHE A 80 17.25 15.04 -9.31
CA PHE A 80 15.94 15.01 -9.94
C PHE A 80 14.80 15.26 -8.96
N LEU A 81 14.80 14.57 -7.83
CA LEU A 81 13.75 14.73 -6.82
C LEU A 81 13.73 16.13 -6.20
N SER A 82 14.89 16.79 -6.14
CA SER A 82 15.03 18.15 -5.63
C SER A 82 14.46 19.20 -6.61
N ASP A 83 14.66 19.02 -7.92
CA ASP A 83 14.17 19.94 -8.96
C ASP A 83 13.69 19.17 -10.22
N PRO A 84 12.52 18.51 -10.15
CA PRO A 84 12.00 17.72 -11.26
C PRO A 84 11.73 18.54 -12.53
N ASP A 85 11.35 19.80 -12.37
CA ASP A 85 10.99 20.68 -13.50
C ASP A 85 12.19 21.04 -14.38
N ARG A 86 13.37 21.13 -13.81
CA ARG A 86 14.61 21.35 -14.55
C ARG A 86 14.90 20.18 -15.48
N TYR A 87 14.78 18.96 -14.97
CA TYR A 87 15.05 17.74 -15.76
C TYR A 87 14.01 17.53 -16.87
N ARG A 88 12.73 17.81 -16.60
CA ARG A 88 11.67 17.75 -17.60
C ARG A 88 11.91 18.73 -18.76
N LYS A 89 12.32 19.96 -18.47
CA LYS A 89 12.62 20.97 -19.50
C LYS A 89 13.79 20.57 -20.38
N LEU A 90 14.72 19.78 -19.88
CA LEU A 90 15.86 19.24 -20.60
C LEU A 90 15.52 17.97 -21.39
N GLY A 91 14.30 17.41 -21.24
CA GLY A 91 13.91 16.15 -21.88
C GLY A 91 14.64 14.93 -21.33
N ALA A 92 15.19 15.01 -20.11
CA ALA A 92 15.90 13.90 -19.47
C ALA A 92 14.91 12.77 -19.13
N LYS A 93 15.27 11.55 -19.48
CA LYS A 93 14.54 10.34 -19.05
C LYS A 93 15.11 9.87 -17.73
N ILE A 94 14.28 9.90 -16.71
CA ILE A 94 14.67 9.50 -15.37
C ILE A 94 14.20 8.07 -15.11
N PRO A 95 15.02 7.25 -14.43
CA PRO A 95 14.61 5.90 -14.08
C PRO A 95 13.42 5.95 -13.12
N ARG A 96 12.40 5.14 -13.40
CA ARG A 96 11.19 5.01 -12.57
C ARG A 96 11.45 4.22 -11.30
N GLY A 97 12.52 3.44 -11.28
CA GLY A 97 12.90 2.60 -10.16
C GLY A 97 14.38 2.29 -10.12
N VAL A 98 14.85 2.03 -8.90
CA VAL A 98 16.23 1.64 -8.60
C VAL A 98 16.21 0.37 -7.76
N LEU A 99 17.10 -0.58 -8.06
CA LEU A 99 17.26 -1.80 -7.28
C LEU A 99 18.58 -1.76 -6.51
N LEU A 100 18.51 -1.71 -5.18
CA LEU A 100 19.67 -1.83 -4.30
C LEU A 100 19.94 -3.30 -3.97
N VAL A 101 21.05 -3.81 -4.46
CA VAL A 101 21.47 -5.20 -4.28
C VAL A 101 22.66 -5.26 -3.33
N GLY A 102 22.62 -6.17 -2.36
CA GLY A 102 23.76 -6.41 -1.48
C GLY A 102 23.43 -7.30 -0.29
N PRO A 103 24.43 -7.82 0.42
CA PRO A 103 24.24 -8.63 1.63
C PRO A 103 23.41 -7.91 2.70
N PRO A 104 22.80 -8.63 3.65
CA PRO A 104 22.13 -8.00 4.79
C PRO A 104 23.13 -7.18 5.60
N GLY A 105 22.69 -6.04 6.14
CA GLY A 105 23.54 -5.17 6.97
C GLY A 105 24.45 -4.21 6.20
N THR A 106 24.41 -4.15 4.86
CA THR A 106 25.25 -3.23 4.05
C THR A 106 24.70 -1.78 3.98
N GLY A 107 23.64 -1.46 4.71
CA GLY A 107 23.13 -0.09 4.78
C GLY A 107 22.17 0.33 3.65
N LYS A 108 21.61 -0.61 2.87
CA LYS A 108 20.67 -0.31 1.77
C LYS A 108 19.50 0.59 2.19
N THR A 109 18.86 0.26 3.30
CA THR A 109 17.76 1.05 3.86
C THR A 109 18.21 2.44 4.32
N LEU A 110 19.44 2.55 4.86
CA LEU A 110 20.03 3.82 5.24
C LEU A 110 20.31 4.68 4.02
N LEU A 111 20.87 4.10 2.97
CA LEU A 111 21.16 4.75 1.70
C LEU A 111 19.89 5.31 1.04
N ALA A 112 18.82 4.50 0.97
CA ALA A 112 17.53 4.96 0.46
C ALA A 112 16.93 6.13 1.27
N LYS A 113 17.09 6.10 2.60
CA LYS A 113 16.69 7.20 3.48
C LYS A 113 17.56 8.45 3.27
N ALA A 114 18.84 8.30 2.96
CA ALA A 114 19.74 9.42 2.69
C ALA A 114 19.33 10.16 1.41
N VAL A 115 18.96 9.43 0.35
CA VAL A 115 18.41 10.05 -0.87
C VAL A 115 17.18 10.91 -0.56
N ALA A 116 16.24 10.38 0.21
CA ALA A 116 15.02 11.11 0.57
C ALA A 116 15.32 12.33 1.48
N GLY A 117 16.26 12.17 2.41
CA GLY A 117 16.65 13.22 3.35
C GLY A 117 17.38 14.38 2.68
N ASP A 118 18.28 14.08 1.76
CA ASP A 118 19.00 15.11 0.99
C ASP A 118 18.09 15.80 -0.02
N ALA A 119 17.19 15.06 -0.69
CA ALA A 119 16.20 15.64 -1.58
C ALA A 119 15.06 16.37 -0.83
N GLY A 120 14.91 16.15 0.48
CA GLY A 120 13.84 16.75 1.29
C GLY A 120 12.44 16.25 0.98
N VAL A 121 12.32 15.07 0.36
CA VAL A 121 11.05 14.51 -0.11
C VAL A 121 10.45 13.48 0.87
N PRO A 122 9.12 13.24 0.82
CA PRO A 122 8.45 12.18 1.57
C PRO A 122 9.01 10.80 1.22
N PHE A 123 9.16 9.95 2.24
CA PHE A 123 9.68 8.60 2.15
C PHE A 123 8.66 7.62 2.71
N PHE A 124 8.14 6.75 1.84
CA PHE A 124 7.20 5.70 2.16
C PHE A 124 7.95 4.37 2.21
N SER A 125 8.05 3.77 3.38
CA SER A 125 8.77 2.51 3.56
C SER A 125 7.83 1.38 3.89
N ILE A 126 7.94 0.29 3.13
CA ILE A 126 7.15 -0.92 3.34
C ILE A 126 8.04 -2.15 3.17
N PRO A 127 7.99 -3.13 4.07
CA PRO A 127 8.68 -4.41 3.86
C PRO A 127 7.94 -5.24 2.80
N GLY A 128 8.67 -5.95 1.95
CA GLY A 128 8.09 -6.83 0.93
C GLY A 128 7.21 -7.94 1.51
N SER A 129 7.47 -8.37 2.75
CA SER A 129 6.64 -9.32 3.48
C SER A 129 5.20 -8.86 3.69
N ASP A 130 4.95 -7.55 3.81
CA ASP A 130 3.61 -6.99 4.02
C ASP A 130 2.69 -7.15 2.80
N PHE A 131 3.27 -7.40 1.65
CA PHE A 131 2.52 -7.71 0.43
C PHE A 131 2.11 -9.18 0.33
N VAL A 132 2.65 -10.04 1.20
CA VAL A 132 2.45 -11.49 1.21
C VAL A 132 1.53 -11.88 2.37
N GLU A 133 0.39 -11.24 2.51
CA GLU A 133 -0.57 -11.61 3.55
C GLU A 133 -1.52 -12.73 3.14
N MET A 134 -2.09 -13.43 4.13
CA MET A 134 -2.89 -14.65 3.95
C MET A 134 -4.26 -14.44 3.26
N PHE A 135 -4.65 -13.22 2.91
CA PHE A 135 -5.95 -12.93 2.32
C PHE A 135 -5.82 -12.48 0.87
N VAL A 136 -6.48 -13.19 -0.02
CA VAL A 136 -6.50 -12.93 -1.47
C VAL A 136 -6.90 -11.48 -1.79
N GLY A 137 -6.08 -10.78 -2.57
CA GLY A 137 -6.33 -9.42 -3.03
C GLY A 137 -5.94 -8.29 -2.08
N VAL A 138 -5.53 -8.58 -0.84
CA VAL A 138 -5.11 -7.55 0.13
C VAL A 138 -3.77 -6.94 -0.26
N GLY A 139 -2.82 -7.73 -0.73
CA GLY A 139 -1.51 -7.27 -1.18
C GLY A 139 -1.61 -6.28 -2.34
N ALA A 140 -2.36 -6.62 -3.39
CA ALA A 140 -2.58 -5.76 -4.55
C ALA A 140 -3.31 -4.44 -4.19
N SER A 141 -4.24 -4.48 -3.23
CA SER A 141 -4.90 -3.27 -2.73
C SER A 141 -3.94 -2.36 -1.99
N ARG A 142 -3.04 -2.91 -1.17
CA ARG A 142 -2.01 -2.15 -0.45
C ARG A 142 -1.02 -1.48 -1.39
N VAL A 143 -0.61 -2.18 -2.45
CA VAL A 143 0.22 -1.58 -3.50
C VAL A 143 -0.46 -0.34 -4.07
N ARG A 144 -1.71 -0.47 -4.52
CA ARG A 144 -2.47 0.67 -5.08
C ARG A 144 -2.60 1.84 -4.12
N ASP A 145 -2.92 1.56 -2.85
CA ASP A 145 -3.09 2.61 -1.84
C ASP A 145 -1.76 3.32 -1.55
N LEU A 146 -0.64 2.58 -1.48
CA LEU A 146 0.70 3.12 -1.30
C LEU A 146 1.08 4.05 -2.46
N PHE A 147 0.90 3.58 -3.71
CA PHE A 147 1.23 4.38 -4.89
C PHE A 147 0.35 5.63 -5.01
N LYS A 148 -0.94 5.51 -4.71
CA LYS A 148 -1.87 6.64 -4.68
C LYS A 148 -1.45 7.68 -3.64
N GLU A 149 -1.04 7.26 -2.46
CA GLU A 149 -0.57 8.16 -1.41
C GLU A 149 0.74 8.84 -1.81
N ALA A 150 1.71 8.09 -2.34
CA ALA A 150 2.97 8.63 -2.82
C ALA A 150 2.78 9.65 -3.95
N LYS A 151 1.89 9.38 -4.91
CA LYS A 151 1.53 10.31 -5.99
C LYS A 151 0.89 11.60 -5.45
N SER A 152 0.07 11.50 -4.41
CA SER A 152 -0.56 12.67 -3.79
C SER A 152 0.44 13.62 -3.12
N GLN A 153 1.62 13.10 -2.75
CA GLN A 153 2.69 13.82 -2.08
C GLN A 153 3.96 13.94 -2.94
N ALA A 154 3.85 13.83 -4.26
CA ALA A 154 4.98 13.96 -5.18
C ALA A 154 5.61 15.37 -5.12
N PRO A 155 6.96 15.51 -5.23
CA PRO A 155 7.93 14.43 -5.42
C PRO A 155 8.10 13.56 -4.18
N SER A 156 8.22 12.24 -4.35
CA SER A 156 8.30 11.29 -3.23
C SER A 156 9.08 10.03 -3.59
N ILE A 157 9.51 9.28 -2.57
CA ILE A 157 10.16 7.98 -2.71
C ILE A 157 9.29 6.90 -2.08
N ILE A 158 9.07 5.81 -2.84
CA ILE A 158 8.55 4.55 -2.33
C ILE A 158 9.74 3.61 -2.13
N PHE A 159 9.93 3.11 -0.92
CA PHE A 159 10.99 2.16 -0.61
C PHE A 159 10.38 0.80 -0.23
N ILE A 160 10.76 -0.23 -0.97
CA ILE A 160 10.36 -1.61 -0.67
C ILE A 160 11.59 -2.37 -0.19
N ASP A 161 11.61 -2.70 1.09
CA ASP A 161 12.67 -3.54 1.65
C ASP A 161 12.36 -5.02 1.44
N GLU A 162 13.39 -5.83 1.24
CA GLU A 162 13.25 -7.28 1.01
C GLU A 162 12.24 -7.63 -0.09
N ILE A 163 12.34 -6.99 -1.26
CA ILE A 163 11.44 -7.22 -2.40
C ILE A 163 11.39 -8.71 -2.82
N ASP A 164 12.46 -9.46 -2.55
CA ASP A 164 12.54 -10.90 -2.78
C ASP A 164 11.49 -11.70 -1.98
N ALA A 165 10.91 -11.15 -0.90
CA ALA A 165 9.79 -11.78 -0.21
C ALA A 165 8.56 -11.93 -1.11
N VAL A 166 8.33 -10.98 -2.02
CA VAL A 166 7.24 -11.02 -3.00
C VAL A 166 7.59 -11.99 -4.15
N GLY A 167 8.86 -11.99 -4.58
CA GLY A 167 9.36 -12.88 -5.66
C GLY A 167 9.63 -14.32 -5.23
N ARG A 168 9.60 -14.63 -3.93
CA ARG A 168 9.97 -15.94 -3.39
C ARG A 168 8.88 -16.95 -3.63
N GLN A 169 9.00 -17.69 -4.66
CA GLN A 169 9.20 -19.03 -5.04
C GLN A 169 8.04 -19.90 -5.45
N ARG A 170 8.23 -20.40 -6.59
CA ARG A 170 7.66 -21.63 -7.17
C ARG A 170 8.17 -22.87 -6.42
N GLY A 171 7.69 -23.14 -5.23
CA GLY A 171 7.85 -24.43 -4.56
C GLY A 171 6.55 -25.21 -4.67
N ALA A 172 6.60 -26.44 -5.17
CA ALA A 172 5.47 -27.34 -5.37
C ALA A 172 4.65 -27.57 -4.10
N GLY A 173 3.79 -26.63 -3.73
CA GLY A 173 2.81 -26.69 -2.65
C GLY A 173 1.42 -26.39 -3.18
N LEU A 174 0.56 -27.37 -3.16
CA LEU A 174 -0.89 -27.29 -3.43
C LEU A 174 -1.54 -26.32 -2.41
N GLY A 175 -1.58 -25.01 -2.72
CA GLY A 175 -2.29 -24.06 -1.85
C GLY A 175 -2.30 -22.64 -2.41
N GLY A 176 -3.43 -21.95 -2.34
CA GLY A 176 -3.80 -20.67 -2.94
C GLY A 176 -2.98 -19.42 -2.58
N GLY A 177 -1.80 -19.55 -1.99
CA GLY A 177 -0.88 -18.43 -1.72
C GLY A 177 0.03 -18.06 -2.88
N HIS A 178 0.03 -18.82 -3.97
CA HIS A 178 0.84 -18.53 -5.16
C HIS A 178 0.20 -17.43 -6.02
N ASP A 179 -1.10 -17.51 -6.25
CA ASP A 179 -1.84 -16.58 -7.10
C ASP A 179 -1.82 -15.15 -6.53
N GLU A 180 -1.77 -15.02 -5.21
CA GLU A 180 -1.77 -13.72 -4.54
C GLU A 180 -0.44 -12.96 -4.68
N ARG A 181 0.69 -13.66 -4.55
CA ARG A 181 2.02 -13.07 -4.73
C ARG A 181 2.21 -12.60 -6.16
N GLU A 182 1.84 -13.44 -7.11
CA GLU A 182 1.90 -13.10 -8.53
C GLU A 182 0.97 -11.93 -8.86
N GLN A 183 -0.23 -11.91 -8.31
CA GLN A 183 -1.17 -10.80 -8.47
C GLN A 183 -0.61 -9.50 -7.86
N THR A 184 0.04 -9.57 -6.70
CA THR A 184 0.65 -8.41 -6.03
C THR A 184 1.84 -7.89 -6.82
N LEU A 185 2.71 -8.78 -7.33
CA LEU A 185 3.84 -8.41 -8.17
C LEU A 185 3.37 -7.77 -9.49
N ASN A 186 2.38 -8.38 -10.15
CA ASN A 186 1.78 -7.82 -11.36
C ASN A 186 1.16 -6.44 -11.10
N GLN A 187 0.49 -6.25 -9.97
CA GLN A 187 -0.04 -4.94 -9.60
C GLN A 187 1.09 -3.92 -9.39
N LEU A 188 2.19 -4.31 -8.76
CA LEU A 188 3.36 -3.45 -8.58
C LEU A 188 3.93 -3.02 -9.94
N LEU A 189 4.09 -3.94 -10.88
CA LEU A 189 4.55 -3.65 -12.23
C LEU A 189 3.57 -2.72 -12.97
N VAL A 190 2.27 -2.97 -12.87
CA VAL A 190 1.23 -2.11 -13.47
C VAL A 190 1.29 -0.69 -12.91
N GLU A 191 1.47 -0.52 -11.60
CA GLU A 191 1.60 0.81 -10.99
C GLU A 191 2.89 1.51 -11.41
N MET A 192 3.99 0.76 -11.56
CA MET A 192 5.26 1.30 -12.08
C MET A 192 5.16 1.71 -13.55
N ASP A 193 4.52 0.90 -14.39
CA ASP A 193 4.32 1.21 -15.80
C ASP A 193 3.35 2.38 -15.98
N GLY A 194 2.38 2.50 -15.06
CA GLY A 194 1.40 3.58 -15.02
C GLY A 194 1.96 4.93 -14.52
N PHE A 195 3.26 5.04 -14.21
CA PHE A 195 3.86 6.34 -13.93
C PHE A 195 3.90 7.18 -15.22
N GLU A 196 3.17 8.28 -15.22
CA GLU A 196 3.35 9.30 -16.25
C GLU A 196 4.70 10.00 -16.04
N GLU A 197 5.30 10.50 -17.12
CA GLU A 197 6.56 11.28 -17.03
C GLU A 197 6.42 12.55 -16.17
N SER A 198 5.18 12.95 -15.89
CA SER A 198 4.83 14.06 -15.02
C SER A 198 4.88 13.73 -13.52
N GLU A 199 4.82 12.44 -13.16
CA GLU A 199 4.80 12.00 -11.77
C GLU A 199 6.22 11.83 -11.24
N SER A 200 6.64 12.73 -10.35
CA SER A 200 7.97 12.69 -9.71
C SER A 200 7.98 11.72 -8.52
N VAL A 201 7.62 10.45 -8.77
CA VAL A 201 7.69 9.37 -7.78
C VAL A 201 8.72 8.36 -8.23
N ILE A 202 9.64 7.99 -7.34
CA ILE A 202 10.68 6.99 -7.61
C ILE A 202 10.50 5.81 -6.66
N LEU A 203 10.52 4.60 -7.24
CA LEU A 203 10.56 3.37 -6.49
C LEU A 203 12.01 2.96 -6.22
N ILE A 204 12.38 2.76 -4.97
CA ILE A 204 13.65 2.15 -4.59
C ILE A 204 13.34 0.80 -3.95
N ALA A 205 13.79 -0.28 -4.55
CA ALA A 205 13.66 -1.62 -3.98
C ALA A 205 14.99 -2.11 -3.44
N ALA A 206 14.98 -2.82 -2.33
CA ALA A 206 16.18 -3.44 -1.76
C ALA A 206 16.02 -4.97 -1.70
N THR A 207 17.09 -5.68 -2.07
CA THR A 207 17.15 -7.14 -1.95
C THR A 207 18.53 -7.60 -1.54
N ASN A 208 18.57 -8.72 -0.84
CA ASN A 208 19.80 -9.49 -0.58
C ASN A 208 19.93 -10.71 -1.50
N ARG A 209 18.92 -10.93 -2.38
CA ARG A 209 18.84 -12.07 -3.30
C ARG A 209 18.47 -11.63 -4.71
N PRO A 210 19.44 -11.11 -5.48
CA PRO A 210 19.19 -10.66 -6.86
C PRO A 210 18.74 -11.79 -7.78
N ASP A 211 19.17 -13.02 -7.49
CA ASP A 211 18.80 -14.23 -8.23
C ASP A 211 17.28 -14.45 -8.33
N ILE A 212 16.52 -14.01 -7.34
CA ILE A 212 15.06 -14.13 -7.32
C ILE A 212 14.39 -13.03 -8.14
N CYS A 213 14.91 -11.81 -8.08
CA CYS A 213 14.34 -10.65 -8.78
C CYS A 213 14.64 -10.67 -10.28
N LEU A 214 15.82 -11.18 -10.70
CA LEU A 214 16.26 -11.15 -12.09
C LEU A 214 15.61 -12.23 -12.96
N LEU A 215 15.05 -13.30 -12.39
CA LEU A 215 14.37 -14.35 -13.14
C LEU A 215 13.14 -13.86 -13.92
N TYR A 216 12.52 -12.76 -13.48
CA TYR A 216 11.38 -12.17 -14.17
C TYR A 216 11.77 -11.22 -15.31
N THR A 217 13.01 -10.73 -15.34
CA THR A 217 13.50 -9.84 -16.40
C THR A 217 14.13 -10.59 -17.56
N SER A 218 14.70 -11.79 -17.32
CA SER A 218 15.28 -12.61 -18.37
C SER A 218 14.24 -13.30 -19.26
N ASP A 219 13.12 -13.77 -18.70
CA ASP A 219 12.03 -14.37 -19.47
C ASP A 219 11.36 -13.35 -20.43
N ALA A 220 11.26 -12.07 -20.01
CA ALA A 220 10.71 -11.02 -20.86
C ALA A 220 11.63 -10.57 -22.00
N ALA A 221 12.92 -10.89 -21.93
CA ALA A 221 13.90 -10.60 -22.99
C ALA A 221 13.99 -11.73 -24.03
N ASP A 222 13.71 -12.98 -23.64
CA ASP A 222 13.78 -14.16 -24.52
C ASP A 222 12.53 -14.31 -25.42
N ASP A 223 11.39 -13.74 -25.06
CA ASP A 223 10.16 -13.76 -25.87
C ASP A 223 10.16 -12.76 -27.06
N ARG A 224 11.29 -12.13 -27.37
CA ARG A 224 11.47 -11.19 -28.51
C ARG A 224 12.38 -11.70 -29.61
N ILE A 225 12.43 -13.01 -29.86
CA ILE A 225 13.07 -13.58 -31.05
C ILE A 225 12.00 -14.23 -31.92
#